data_6e511f424ca2d3361f180c96bc86f1e0
#
_entry.id   6e511f424ca2d3361f180c96bc86f1e0
#
_cell.length_a   1.000
_cell.length_b   1.000
_cell.length_c   1.000
_cell.angle_alpha   90.00
_cell.angle_beta   90.00
_cell.angle_gamma   90.00
#
_symmetry.space_group_name_H-M   'P 1'
#
loop_
_entity.id
_entity.type
_entity.pdbx_description
1 polymer ?
#
loop_
_entity_poly.entity_id
_entity_poly.type
_entity_poly.pdbx_seq_one_letter_code
_entity_poly.pdbx_strand_id
1 'polypeptide(L)' 'KCFEVAVSMNHEKLSSGIGKSKKLAEQEAAKNALEKLQRGS' A
#
# COMPACT_ATOMS: atom_id res chain seq x y z
N LYS A 1 12.21 10.08 10.15
CA LYS A 1 11.02 9.32 10.48
C LYS A 1 10.41 8.70 9.24
N CYS A 2 9.89 7.50 9.39
CA CYS A 2 9.22 6.81 8.29
C CYS A 2 7.74 6.71 8.59
N PHE A 3 6.94 6.83 7.54
CA PHE A 3 5.50 6.66 7.65
C PHE A 3 5.10 5.34 7.04
N GLU A 4 4.17 4.69 7.65
CA GLU A 4 3.65 3.43 7.14
C GLU A 4 2.16 3.58 6.87
N VAL A 5 1.75 3.17 5.67
CA VAL A 5 0.35 3.22 5.26
C VAL A 5 -0.05 1.82 4.82
N ALA A 6 -1.18 1.36 5.31
CA ALA A 6 -1.71 0.07 4.92
C ALA A 6 -2.97 0.26 4.08
N VAL A 7 -3.09 -0.56 3.06
CA VAL A 7 -4.27 -0.56 2.20
C VAL A 7 -5.05 -1.83 2.45
N SER A 8 -6.33 -1.69 2.72
CA SER A 8 -7.19 -2.84 2.96
C SER A 8 -8.44 -2.74 2.10
N MET A 9 -9.01 -3.88 1.80
CA MET A 9 -10.21 -3.97 1.01
C MET A 9 -11.02 -5.18 1.49
N ASN A 10 -12.31 -4.97 1.70
CA ASN A 10 -13.21 -6.03 2.18
C ASN A 10 -12.72 -6.64 3.49
N HIS A 11 -12.22 -5.78 4.38
CA HIS A 11 -11.73 -6.17 5.71
C HIS A 11 -10.46 -7.01 5.65
N GLU A 12 -9.82 -7.08 4.49
CA GLU A 12 -8.54 -7.78 4.36
C GLU A 12 -7.44 -6.80 4.03
N LYS A 13 -6.30 -7.01 4.67
CA LYS A 13 -5.13 -6.18 4.39
C LYS A 13 -4.57 -6.58 3.04
N LEU A 14 -4.55 -5.64 2.12
CA LEU A 14 -4.09 -5.90 0.76
C LEU A 14 -2.59 -5.70 0.64
N SER A 15 -2.09 -4.58 1.12
CA SER A 15 -0.68 -4.28 1.02
C SER A 15 -0.34 -3.15 1.99
N SER A 16 0.94 -2.83 2.06
CA SER A 16 1.38 -1.70 2.84
C SER A 16 2.54 -1.04 2.14
N GLY A 17 2.82 0.19 2.51
CA GLY A 17 3.91 0.94 1.95
C GLY A 17 4.56 1.80 3.01
N ILE A 18 5.86 2.06 2.83
CA ILE A 18 6.64 2.86 3.76
C ILE A 18 7.34 3.95 2.97
N GLY A 19 7.35 5.14 3.51
CA GLY A 19 8.01 6.26 2.87
C GLY A 19 8.45 7.29 3.87
N LYS A 20 9.28 8.23 3.42
CA LYS A 20 9.77 9.29 4.28
C LYS A 20 8.70 10.32 4.60
N SER A 21 7.63 10.35 3.82
CA SER A 21 6.51 11.22 4.09
C SER A 21 5.24 10.40 3.90
N LYS A 22 4.14 10.92 4.47
CA LYS A 22 2.86 10.24 4.35
C LYS A 22 2.48 10.04 2.90
N LYS A 23 2.71 11.06 2.08
CA LYS A 23 2.36 10.96 0.67
C LYS A 23 3.15 9.87 -0.03
N LEU A 24 4.44 9.77 0.26
CA LEU A 24 5.28 8.72 -0.33
C LEU A 24 4.82 7.35 0.14
N ALA A 25 4.49 7.22 1.42
CA ALA A 25 4.02 5.94 1.94
C ALA A 25 2.72 5.52 1.27
N GLU A 26 1.82 6.48 1.05
CA GLU A 26 0.56 6.19 0.36
C GLU A 26 0.81 5.72 -1.07
N GLN A 27 1.72 6.37 -1.76
CA GLN A 27 2.05 6.00 -3.13
C GLN A 27 2.62 4.59 -3.19
N GLU A 28 3.50 4.27 -2.27
CA GLU A 28 4.07 2.93 -2.22
C GLU A 28 3.02 1.89 -1.92
N ALA A 29 2.14 2.17 -0.97
CA ALA A 29 1.08 1.23 -0.63
C ALA A 29 0.16 1.00 -1.81
N ALA A 30 -0.23 2.08 -2.49
CA ALA A 30 -1.11 1.97 -3.64
C ALA A 30 -0.45 1.18 -4.77
N LYS A 31 0.83 1.43 -5.01
CA LYS A 31 1.57 0.72 -6.04
C LYS A 31 1.61 -0.77 -5.74
N ASN A 32 1.92 -1.11 -4.49
CA ASN A 32 1.98 -2.51 -4.09
C ASN A 32 0.62 -3.18 -4.20
N ALA A 33 -0.44 -2.46 -3.83
CA ALA A 33 -1.79 -3.00 -3.95
C ALA A 33 -2.15 -3.27 -5.40
N LEU A 34 -1.78 -2.34 -6.27
CA LEU A 34 -2.08 -2.48 -7.70
C LEU A 34 -1.39 -3.71 -8.29
N GLU A 35 -0.12 -3.89 -7.95
CA GLU A 35 0.62 -5.07 -8.42
C GLU A 35 -0.04 -6.36 -7.93
N LYS A 36 -0.46 -6.36 -6.67
CA LYS A 36 -1.09 -7.54 -6.11
C LYS A 36 -2.40 -7.87 -6.81
N LEU A 37 -3.19 -6.85 -7.11
CA LEU A 37 -4.45 -7.05 -7.82
C LEU A 37 -4.22 -7.56 -9.23
N GLN A 38 -3.22 -7.05 -9.90
CA GLN A 38 -2.91 -7.50 -11.25
C GLN A 38 -2.45 -8.95 -11.26
N ARG A 39 -1.69 -9.34 -10.26
CA ARG A 39 -1.25 -10.74 -10.17
C ARG A 39 -2.38 -11.67 -9.77
N GLY A 40 -3.31 -11.18 -8.96
CA GLY A 40 -4.38 -12.01 -8.44
C GLY A 40 -5.50 -12.26 -9.43
N SER A 41 -5.51 -11.52 -10.51
CA SER A 41 -6.59 -11.68 -11.52
C SER A 41 -6.11 -12.50 -12.74
#